data_a5e8c1362c5f8332bf6cedd197ab0545
#
_entry.id   a5e8c1362c5f8332bf6cedd197ab0545
#
_cell.length_a   1.000
_cell.length_b   1.000
_cell.length_c   1.000
_cell.angle_alpha   90.00
_cell.angle_beta   90.00
_cell.angle_gamma   90.00
#
_symmetry.space_group_name_H-M   'P 1'
#
loop_
_entity.id
_entity.type
_entity.pdbx_description
1 polymer ?
#
loop_
_entity_poly.entity_id
_entity_poly.type
_entity_poly.pdbx_seq_one_letter_code
_entity_poly.pdbx_strand_id
1 'polypeptide(L)'
;MRDERGIAIITVDQLREDCASPNGSGAQTACAAYLMGMVHGLQMGTLFTKRRKPFCIPGSIKSPEAIQMFNKAATESPEMKTEPADLLWMMTLSTAYPCPKSK
;
A
#
# COMPACT_ATOMS: atom_id res chain seq x y z
N MET A 1 -5.21 -3.50 -15.87
CA MET A 1 -4.25 -3.44 -16.99
C MET A 1 -3.16 -4.49 -16.80
N ARG A 2 -2.79 -5.17 -17.85
CA ARG A 2 -1.75 -6.19 -17.78
C ARG A 2 -0.60 -5.82 -18.71
N ASP A 3 0.63 -6.15 -18.31
CA ASP A 3 1.75 -6.06 -19.22
C ASP A 3 1.78 -7.31 -20.11
N GLU A 4 2.74 -7.37 -21.02
CA GLU A 4 2.84 -8.46 -21.99
C GLU A 4 3.11 -9.82 -21.35
N ARG A 5 3.58 -9.83 -20.11
CA ARG A 5 3.87 -11.08 -19.38
C ARG A 5 2.69 -11.54 -18.54
N GLY A 6 1.57 -10.85 -18.62
CA GLY A 6 0.38 -11.20 -17.88
C GLY A 6 0.36 -10.71 -16.44
N ILE A 7 1.34 -9.91 -16.03
CA ILE A 7 1.39 -9.36 -14.68
C ILE A 7 0.41 -8.20 -14.59
N ALA A 8 -0.49 -8.25 -13.63
CA ALA A 8 -1.44 -7.17 -13.41
C ALA A 8 -0.72 -6.00 -12.71
N ILE A 9 -0.84 -4.81 -13.30
CA ILE A 9 -0.31 -3.60 -12.70
C ILE A 9 -1.50 -2.75 -12.28
N ILE A 10 -1.59 -2.46 -10.98
CA ILE A 10 -2.66 -1.63 -10.44
C ILE A 10 -2.11 -0.24 -10.20
N THR A 11 -2.74 0.77 -10.80
CA THR A 11 -2.34 2.16 -10.60
C THR A 11 -2.99 2.71 -9.34
N VAL A 12 -2.44 3.83 -8.86
CA VAL A 12 -2.99 4.55 -7.70
C VAL A 12 -4.47 4.86 -7.92
N ASP A 13 -4.83 5.33 -9.12
CA ASP A 13 -6.19 5.72 -9.43
C ASP A 13 -7.15 4.52 -9.40
N GLN A 14 -6.72 3.40 -9.96
CA GLN A 14 -7.52 2.17 -9.97
C GLN A 14 -7.76 1.65 -8.55
N LEU A 15 -6.71 1.61 -7.74
CA LEU A 15 -6.86 1.12 -6.37
C LEU A 15 -7.68 2.09 -5.53
N ARG A 16 -7.53 3.38 -5.77
CA ARG A 16 -8.31 4.39 -5.07
C ARG A 16 -9.81 4.22 -5.30
N GLU A 17 -10.21 3.89 -6.52
CA GLU A 17 -11.61 3.61 -6.82
C GLU A 17 -12.14 2.45 -5.98
N ASP A 18 -11.36 1.37 -5.89
CA ASP A 18 -11.74 0.22 -5.07
C ASP A 18 -11.83 0.60 -3.61
N CYS A 19 -10.87 1.37 -3.13
CA CYS A 19 -10.81 1.78 -1.72
C CYS A 19 -11.95 2.73 -1.35
N ALA A 20 -12.47 3.47 -2.32
CA ALA A 20 -13.59 4.39 -2.11
C ALA A 20 -14.94 3.73 -2.26
N SER A 21 -14.98 2.44 -2.64
CA SER A 21 -16.23 1.70 -2.83
C SER A 21 -16.95 1.49 -1.50
N PRO A 22 -18.26 1.19 -1.53
CA PRO A 22 -19.03 1.05 -0.29
C PRO A 22 -18.46 0.01 0.66
N ASN A 23 -18.65 0.25 1.96
CA ASN A 23 -18.21 -0.67 3.00
C ASN A 23 -18.82 -2.05 2.78
N GLY A 24 -17.98 -3.08 2.87
CA GLY A 24 -18.41 -4.46 2.70
C GLY A 24 -18.54 -4.89 1.25
N SER A 25 -18.28 -4.01 0.28
CA SER A 25 -18.30 -4.40 -1.13
C SER A 25 -17.10 -5.25 -1.47
N GLY A 26 -17.20 -6.03 -2.55
CA GLY A 26 -16.07 -6.81 -3.03
C GLY A 26 -14.88 -5.95 -3.41
N ALA A 27 -15.14 -4.78 -4.00
CA ALA A 27 -14.08 -3.86 -4.40
C ALA A 27 -13.34 -3.31 -3.19
N GLN A 28 -14.05 -2.93 -2.13
CA GLN A 28 -13.40 -2.46 -0.91
C GLN A 28 -12.61 -3.58 -0.24
N THR A 29 -13.15 -4.78 -0.21
CA THR A 29 -12.44 -5.93 0.34
C THR A 29 -11.15 -6.19 -0.44
N ALA A 30 -11.19 -6.07 -1.76
CA ALA A 30 -9.99 -6.22 -2.58
C ALA A 30 -8.96 -5.14 -2.29
N CYS A 31 -9.39 -3.91 -2.06
CA CYS A 31 -8.50 -2.82 -1.65
C CYS A 31 -7.79 -3.18 -0.35
N ALA A 32 -8.55 -3.57 0.67
CA ALA A 32 -7.99 -3.92 1.97
C ALA A 32 -7.00 -5.07 1.85
N ALA A 33 -7.34 -6.10 1.09
CA ALA A 33 -6.47 -7.25 0.89
C ALA A 33 -5.17 -6.85 0.20
N TYR A 34 -5.25 -5.96 -0.79
CA TYR A 34 -4.06 -5.48 -1.49
C TYR A 34 -3.13 -4.72 -0.54
N LEU A 35 -3.68 -3.76 0.20
CA LEU A 35 -2.88 -2.93 1.11
C LEU A 35 -2.24 -3.76 2.22
N MET A 36 -3.01 -4.65 2.82
CA MET A 36 -2.51 -5.49 3.91
C MET A 36 -1.53 -6.54 3.40
N GLY A 37 -1.77 -7.08 2.20
CA GLY A 37 -0.85 -8.02 1.58
C GLY A 37 0.50 -7.40 1.29
N MET A 38 0.52 -6.14 0.87
CA MET A 38 1.76 -5.41 0.64
C MET A 38 2.55 -5.22 1.93
N VAL A 39 1.85 -4.86 3.03
CA VAL A 39 2.52 -4.72 4.32
C VAL A 39 3.20 -6.03 4.72
N HIS A 40 2.47 -7.14 4.65
CA HIS A 40 3.00 -8.44 5.02
C HIS A 40 4.14 -8.88 4.10
N GLY A 41 3.96 -8.67 2.80
CA GLY A 41 4.97 -9.06 1.81
C GLY A 41 6.28 -8.32 2.00
N LEU A 42 6.21 -7.01 2.25
CA LEU A 42 7.41 -6.20 2.45
C LEU A 42 8.12 -6.59 3.74
N GLN A 43 7.36 -6.84 4.82
CA GLN A 43 7.95 -7.28 6.09
C GLN A 43 8.63 -8.63 5.95
N MET A 44 8.00 -9.58 5.28
CA MET A 44 8.58 -10.91 5.08
C MET A 44 9.80 -10.83 4.17
N GLY A 45 9.74 -10.01 3.13
CA GLY A 45 10.86 -9.83 2.22
C GLY A 45 12.11 -9.34 2.92
N THR A 46 11.97 -8.35 3.81
CA THR A 46 13.12 -7.83 4.54
C THR A 46 13.65 -8.84 5.55
N LEU A 47 12.77 -9.64 6.13
CA LEU A 47 13.18 -10.68 7.07
C LEU A 47 14.05 -11.74 6.38
N PHE A 48 13.64 -12.18 5.20
CA PHE A 48 14.39 -13.20 4.45
C PHE A 48 15.68 -12.68 3.84
N THR A 49 15.69 -11.43 3.40
CA THR A 49 16.87 -10.86 2.72
C THR A 49 17.81 -10.15 3.68
N LYS A 50 17.39 -9.99 4.93
CA LYS A 50 18.15 -9.24 5.95
C LYS A 50 18.46 -7.82 5.53
N ARG A 51 17.60 -7.26 4.69
CA ARG A 51 17.74 -5.87 4.27
C ARG A 51 17.10 -4.94 5.29
N ARG A 52 17.48 -3.67 5.21
CA ARG A 52 16.86 -2.65 6.04
C ARG A 52 15.37 -2.58 5.74
N LYS A 53 14.56 -2.50 6.79
CA LYS A 53 13.11 -2.40 6.63
C LYS A 53 12.75 -1.06 6.01
N PRO A 54 11.83 -1.02 5.04
CA PRO A 54 11.38 0.24 4.45
C PRO A 54 10.51 1.07 5.39
N PHE A 55 9.89 0.43 6.38
CA PHE A 55 9.07 1.10 7.40
C PHE A 55 9.02 0.21 8.63
N CYS A 56 8.66 0.81 9.77
CA CYS A 56 8.61 0.10 11.06
C CYS A 56 7.28 0.37 11.74
N ILE A 57 6.34 -0.56 11.61
CA ILE A 57 5.02 -0.44 12.21
C ILE A 57 5.12 -0.90 13.67
N PRO A 58 4.75 -0.05 14.65
CA PRO A 58 4.91 -0.39 16.07
C PRO A 58 3.95 -1.47 16.56
N GLY A 59 2.94 -1.79 15.81
CA GLY A 59 1.98 -2.84 16.15
C GLY A 59 1.42 -3.38 14.87
N SER A 60 0.10 -3.30 14.71
CA SER A 60 -0.55 -3.70 13.47
C SER A 60 -1.42 -2.56 12.96
N ILE A 61 -1.60 -2.51 11.66
CA ILE A 61 -2.50 -1.58 11.01
C ILE A 61 -3.79 -2.33 10.72
N LYS A 62 -4.93 -1.76 11.08
CA LYS A 62 -6.23 -2.34 10.75
C LYS A 62 -6.64 -1.92 9.35
N SER A 63 -7.43 -2.77 8.68
CA SER A 63 -7.86 -2.50 7.32
C SER A 63 -8.50 -1.13 7.11
N PRO A 64 -9.41 -0.66 7.98
CA PRO A 64 -9.98 0.68 7.81
C PRO A 64 -8.93 1.78 7.87
N GLU A 65 -7.95 1.65 8.75
CA GLU A 65 -6.85 2.62 8.84
C GLU A 65 -6.03 2.63 7.56
N ALA A 66 -5.71 1.44 7.02
CA ALA A 66 -4.94 1.33 5.79
C ALA A 66 -5.66 2.01 4.63
N ILE A 67 -6.97 1.77 4.51
CA ILE A 67 -7.77 2.38 3.46
C ILE A 67 -7.78 3.90 3.58
N GLN A 68 -7.95 4.43 4.78
CA GLN A 68 -7.94 5.87 5.01
C GLN A 68 -6.59 6.48 4.66
N MET A 69 -5.52 5.84 5.07
CA MET A 69 -4.16 6.32 4.78
C MET A 69 -3.90 6.37 3.27
N PHE A 70 -4.29 5.32 2.56
CA PHE A 70 -4.08 5.27 1.12
C PHE A 70 -4.91 6.31 0.40
N ASN A 71 -6.18 6.44 0.75
CA ASN A 71 -7.08 7.41 0.12
C ASN A 71 -6.60 8.85 0.35
N LYS A 72 -6.14 9.14 1.56
CA LYS A 72 -5.60 10.45 1.87
C LYS A 72 -4.35 10.75 1.04
N ALA A 73 -3.42 9.79 0.98
CA ALA A 73 -2.19 9.96 0.21
C ALA A 73 -2.49 10.15 -1.27
N ALA A 74 -3.42 9.38 -1.82
CA ALA A 74 -3.79 9.51 -3.22
C ALA A 74 -4.42 10.87 -3.53
N THR A 75 -5.23 11.37 -2.60
CA THR A 75 -5.86 12.68 -2.74
C THR A 75 -4.83 13.81 -2.67
N GLU A 76 -3.85 13.67 -1.80
CA GLU A 76 -2.81 14.70 -1.62
C GLU A 76 -1.74 14.66 -2.69
N SER A 77 -1.67 13.58 -3.46
CA SER A 77 -0.65 13.41 -4.50
C SER A 77 -1.29 13.05 -5.85
N PRO A 78 -2.08 13.94 -6.43
CA PRO A 78 -2.79 13.65 -7.70
C PRO A 78 -1.83 13.37 -8.86
N GLU A 79 -0.60 13.82 -8.78
CA GLU A 79 0.41 13.54 -9.80
C GLU A 79 0.80 12.06 -9.83
N MET A 80 0.49 11.31 -8.77
CA MET A 80 0.81 9.88 -8.68
C MET A 80 -0.28 8.97 -9.24
N LYS A 81 -1.36 9.52 -9.76
CA LYS A 81 -2.55 8.72 -10.11
C LYS A 81 -2.28 7.61 -11.13
N THR A 82 -1.32 7.82 -12.03
CA THR A 82 -0.97 6.83 -13.04
C THR A 82 0.21 5.94 -12.64
N GLU A 83 0.79 6.20 -11.47
CA GLU A 83 1.91 5.40 -10.95
C GLU A 83 1.41 4.11 -10.32
N PRO A 84 2.28 3.10 -10.16
CA PRO A 84 1.87 1.88 -9.47
C PRO A 84 1.41 2.17 -8.05
N ALA A 85 0.32 1.51 -7.64
CA ALA A 85 -0.26 1.73 -6.32
C ALA A 85 0.71 1.34 -5.20
N ASP A 86 1.52 0.30 -5.40
CA ASP A 86 2.47 -0.15 -4.39
C ASP A 86 3.54 0.90 -4.12
N LEU A 87 3.92 1.68 -5.12
CA LEU A 87 4.89 2.76 -4.91
C LEU A 87 4.35 3.81 -3.94
N LEU A 88 3.14 4.28 -4.17
CA LEU A 88 2.52 5.26 -3.28
C LEU A 88 2.31 4.68 -1.88
N TRP A 89 1.88 3.43 -1.81
CA TRP A 89 1.63 2.78 -0.52
C TRP A 89 2.91 2.63 0.29
N MET A 90 4.00 2.22 -0.35
CA MET A 90 5.29 2.11 0.33
C MET A 90 5.78 3.47 0.82
N MET A 91 5.64 4.51 0.01
CA MET A 91 6.01 5.87 0.40
C MET A 91 5.18 6.34 1.59
N THR A 92 3.89 6.05 1.57
CA THR A 92 2.96 6.42 2.64
C THR A 92 3.35 5.75 3.95
N LEU A 93 3.62 4.44 3.91
CA LEU A 93 4.02 3.69 5.09
C LEU A 93 5.37 4.16 5.63
N SER A 94 6.32 4.45 4.75
CA SER A 94 7.64 4.92 5.15
C SER A 94 7.57 6.29 5.84
N THR A 95 6.65 7.13 5.39
CA THR A 95 6.47 8.45 5.99
C THR A 95 5.74 8.37 7.32
N ALA A 96 4.71 7.52 7.41
CA ALA A 96 3.91 7.39 8.62
C ALA A 96 4.63 6.60 9.72
N TYR A 97 5.44 5.62 9.33
CA TYR A 97 6.11 4.71 10.27
C TYR A 97 7.60 4.60 9.94
N PRO A 98 8.34 5.70 10.07
CA PRO A 98 9.77 5.64 9.79
C PRO A 98 10.48 4.76 10.80
N CYS A 99 11.49 4.04 10.33
CA CYS A 99 12.29 3.21 11.23
C CYS A 99 13.27 4.09 11.99
N PRO A 100 13.58 3.76 13.27
CA PRO A 100 14.62 4.46 14.00
C PRO A 100 15.95 4.35 13.27
N LYS A 101 16.74 5.40 13.33
CA LYS A 101 18.06 5.36 12.73
C LYS A 101 18.92 4.31 13.43
N SER A 102 19.63 3.51 12.65
CA SER A 102 20.59 2.58 13.24
C SER A 102 21.71 3.32 13.93
N LYS A 103 22.11 2.78 15.02
CA LYS A 103 23.28 3.31 15.71
C LYS A 103 24.54 2.64 15.25
#